data_4eb264a854c8974c7b146570cb3040ca
#
_entry.id   4eb264a854c8974c7b146570cb3040ca
#
_cell.length_a   1.000
_cell.length_b   1.000
_cell.length_c   1.000
_cell.angle_alpha   90.00
_cell.angle_beta   90.00
_cell.angle_gamma   90.00
#
_symmetry.space_group_name_H-M   'P 1'
#
loop_
_entity.id
_entity.type
_entity.pdbx_description
1 polymer ?
#
loop_
_entity_poly.entity_id
_entity_poly.type
_entity_poly.pdbx_seq_one_letter_code
_entity_poly.pdbx_strand_id
1 'polypeptide(L)'
;CADALCLEHYGLSERSYDIARRAAEIARACVERYSAGSRRRFVAGSVGPSTRNISLANDVTEEQLGDVYETVIRGQLDGGVDLILVETVMDSRNASIAVERCRRLNAEIPIAVSAVLSRLEGRVANGAPIATFLKELPMDDIALVGFNCSSSPRAMGASLETLAAECDKP
;
A
#
# COMPACT_ATOMS: atom_id res chain seq x y z
N CYS A 1 5.74 -4.78 -8.04
CA CYS A 1 4.62 -5.52 -7.44
C CYS A 1 4.83 -7.02 -7.54
N ALA A 2 4.51 -7.73 -6.47
CA ALA A 2 4.54 -9.20 -6.45
C ALA A 2 3.13 -9.80 -6.62
N ASP A 3 2.15 -8.99 -7.00
CA ASP A 3 0.79 -9.47 -7.20
C ASP A 3 0.64 -10.26 -8.51
N ALA A 4 -0.32 -11.17 -8.54
CA ALA A 4 -0.50 -12.13 -9.63
C ALA A 4 -0.74 -11.45 -10.99
N LEU A 5 -1.45 -10.32 -11.01
CA LEU A 5 -1.74 -9.57 -12.23
C LEU A 5 -0.49 -8.90 -12.81
N CYS A 6 0.39 -8.36 -11.94
CA CYS A 6 1.68 -7.84 -12.39
C CYS A 6 2.62 -8.96 -12.86
N LEU A 7 2.59 -10.11 -12.21
CA LEU A 7 3.44 -11.26 -12.53
C LEU A 7 2.98 -12.03 -13.76
N GLU A 8 1.76 -11.84 -14.22
CA GLU A 8 1.20 -12.48 -15.42
C GLU A 8 2.07 -12.24 -16.65
N HIS A 9 2.59 -11.03 -16.83
CA HIS A 9 3.47 -10.67 -17.93
C HIS A 9 4.78 -11.48 -18.00
N TYR A 10 5.15 -12.10 -16.88
CA TYR A 10 6.36 -12.92 -16.74
C TYR A 10 6.05 -14.42 -16.62
N GLY A 11 4.78 -14.82 -16.72
CA GLY A 11 4.35 -16.22 -16.50
C GLY A 11 4.55 -16.71 -15.06
N LEU A 12 4.51 -15.79 -14.09
CA LEU A 12 4.81 -16.06 -12.68
C LEU A 12 3.62 -15.81 -11.72
N SER A 13 2.39 -15.70 -12.22
CA SER A 13 1.20 -15.41 -11.41
C SER A 13 1.05 -16.32 -10.20
N GLU A 14 1.25 -17.62 -10.39
CA GLU A 14 1.16 -18.66 -9.35
C GLU A 14 2.26 -18.57 -8.28
N ARG A 15 3.28 -17.74 -8.52
CA ARG A 15 4.40 -17.55 -7.59
C ARG A 15 4.25 -16.32 -6.70
N SER A 16 3.12 -15.61 -6.81
CA SER A 16 2.87 -14.35 -6.09
C SER A 16 3.11 -14.48 -4.57
N TYR A 17 2.51 -15.47 -3.93
CA TYR A 17 2.69 -15.76 -2.51
C TYR A 17 4.16 -16.05 -2.16
N ASP A 18 4.81 -16.96 -2.88
CA ASP A 18 6.20 -17.37 -2.61
C ASP A 18 7.18 -16.20 -2.75
N ILE A 19 6.99 -15.37 -3.80
CA ILE A 19 7.82 -14.20 -4.06
C ILE A 19 7.65 -13.18 -2.93
N ALA A 20 6.40 -12.89 -2.54
CA ALA A 20 6.10 -11.95 -1.46
C ALA A 20 6.68 -12.43 -0.11
N ARG A 21 6.50 -13.70 0.24
CA ARG A 21 7.04 -14.30 1.46
C ARG A 21 8.56 -14.25 1.47
N ARG A 22 9.20 -14.67 0.38
CA ARG A 22 10.67 -14.69 0.31
C ARG A 22 11.28 -13.29 0.37
N ALA A 23 10.65 -12.29 -0.23
CA ALA A 23 11.09 -10.90 -0.13
C ALA A 23 11.05 -10.41 1.33
N ALA A 24 9.97 -10.70 2.05
CA ALA A 24 9.83 -10.35 3.46
C ALA A 24 10.86 -11.07 4.34
N GLU A 25 11.10 -12.37 4.13
CA GLU A 25 12.14 -13.15 4.84
C GLU A 25 13.54 -12.54 4.65
N ILE A 26 13.88 -12.13 3.42
CA ILE A 26 15.17 -11.48 3.12
C ILE A 26 15.29 -10.16 3.89
N ALA A 27 14.25 -9.34 3.88
CA ALA A 27 14.22 -8.08 4.62
C ALA A 27 14.34 -8.32 6.13
N ARG A 28 13.64 -9.33 6.67
CA ARG A 28 13.70 -9.72 8.08
C ARG A 28 15.13 -10.13 8.48
N ALA A 29 15.77 -10.98 7.71
CA ALA A 29 17.16 -11.39 7.96
C ALA A 29 18.13 -10.18 7.95
N CYS A 30 17.90 -9.18 7.07
CA CYS A 30 18.66 -7.93 7.08
C CYS A 30 18.40 -7.12 8.36
N VAL A 31 17.15 -6.98 8.78
CA VAL A 31 16.81 -6.28 10.02
C VAL A 31 17.48 -6.93 11.22
N GLU A 32 17.44 -8.25 11.36
CA GLU A 32 18.08 -9.01 12.44
C GLU A 32 19.60 -8.78 12.45
N ARG A 33 20.22 -8.86 11.28
CA ARG A 33 21.68 -8.63 11.13
C ARG A 33 22.12 -7.22 11.53
N TYR A 34 21.30 -6.20 11.22
CA TYR A 34 21.68 -4.79 11.39
C TYR A 34 20.99 -4.09 12.57
N SER A 35 20.19 -4.78 13.36
CA SER A 35 19.51 -4.25 14.56
C SER A 35 20.37 -4.30 15.82
N ALA A 36 21.68 -4.29 15.71
CA ALA A 36 22.58 -4.25 16.87
C ALA A 36 22.43 -2.93 17.64
N GLY A 37 22.30 -3.02 18.97
CA GLY A 37 22.16 -1.86 19.86
C GLY A 37 20.72 -1.36 20.02
N SER A 38 20.54 -0.09 20.31
CA SER A 38 19.25 0.53 20.70
C SER A 38 18.32 0.90 19.53
N ARG A 39 18.75 0.79 18.30
CA ARG A 39 17.95 1.17 17.12
C ARG A 39 17.14 0.01 16.61
N ARG A 40 15.83 0.00 16.93
CA ARG A 40 14.88 -0.90 16.28
C ARG A 40 14.74 -0.54 14.80
N ARG A 41 14.64 -1.57 13.97
CA ARG A 41 14.32 -1.46 12.54
C ARG A 41 13.10 -2.32 12.27
N PHE A 42 12.34 -1.95 11.26
CA PHE A 42 11.09 -2.58 10.92
C PHE A 42 11.13 -3.04 9.46
N VAL A 43 10.37 -4.09 9.15
CA VAL A 43 10.13 -4.56 7.79
C VAL A 43 8.74 -4.11 7.37
N ALA A 44 8.67 -3.28 6.33
CA ALA A 44 7.41 -2.90 5.70
C ALA A 44 7.12 -3.83 4.52
N GLY A 45 5.96 -4.48 4.55
CA GLY A 45 5.44 -5.24 3.42
C GLY A 45 4.83 -4.28 2.41
N SER A 46 5.48 -4.07 1.26
CA SER A 46 4.99 -3.18 0.21
C SER A 46 3.91 -3.87 -0.63
N VAL A 47 2.73 -3.25 -0.68
CA VAL A 47 1.61 -3.59 -1.56
C VAL A 47 1.43 -2.44 -2.52
N GLY A 48 2.00 -2.55 -3.71
CA GLY A 48 1.90 -1.53 -4.75
C GLY A 48 0.60 -1.61 -5.54
N PRO A 49 0.37 -0.66 -6.44
CA PRO A 49 -0.79 -0.71 -7.33
C PRO A 49 -0.70 -1.96 -8.22
N SER A 50 -1.81 -2.66 -8.36
CA SER A 50 -1.94 -3.68 -9.39
C SER A 50 -1.92 -3.04 -10.77
N THR A 51 -1.75 -3.85 -11.82
CA THR A 51 -1.96 -3.40 -13.21
C THR A 51 -3.42 -3.09 -13.52
N ARG A 52 -4.33 -3.33 -12.58
CA ARG A 52 -5.77 -3.03 -12.70
C ARG A 52 -6.19 -1.99 -11.66
N ASN A 53 -6.92 -0.99 -12.16
CA ASN A 53 -7.55 0.03 -11.34
C ASN A 53 -9.05 -0.11 -11.48
N ILE A 54 -9.73 -0.45 -10.38
CA ILE A 54 -11.16 -0.79 -10.41
C ILE A 54 -12.05 0.39 -10.80
N SER A 55 -11.58 1.61 -10.59
CA SER A 55 -12.32 2.82 -10.99
C SER A 55 -12.18 3.16 -12.49
N LEU A 56 -11.21 2.56 -13.17
CA LEU A 56 -10.90 2.85 -14.58
C LEU A 56 -11.14 1.66 -15.51
N ALA A 57 -11.08 0.43 -15.00
CA ALA A 57 -11.16 -0.79 -15.78
C ALA A 57 -12.33 -1.66 -15.31
N ASN A 58 -13.10 -2.17 -16.26
CA ASN A 58 -14.22 -3.08 -16.00
C ASN A 58 -13.84 -4.56 -16.22
N ASP A 59 -12.55 -4.86 -16.23
CA ASP A 59 -11.99 -6.18 -16.53
C ASP A 59 -11.57 -6.96 -15.26
N VAL A 60 -11.81 -6.39 -14.09
CA VAL A 60 -11.58 -7.02 -12.78
C VAL A 60 -12.69 -6.64 -11.80
N THR A 61 -13.15 -7.61 -11.02
CA THR A 61 -14.08 -7.35 -9.92
C THR A 61 -13.33 -6.99 -8.62
N GLU A 62 -14.05 -6.39 -7.64
CA GLU A 62 -13.49 -6.12 -6.31
C GLU A 62 -13.02 -7.40 -5.61
N GLU A 63 -13.78 -8.49 -5.77
CA GLU A 63 -13.42 -9.80 -5.22
C GLU A 63 -12.10 -10.31 -5.82
N GLN A 64 -11.99 -10.30 -7.14
CA GLN A 64 -10.77 -10.74 -7.84
C GLN A 64 -9.55 -9.90 -7.45
N LEU A 65 -9.70 -8.58 -7.40
CA LEU A 65 -8.63 -7.68 -6.97
C LEU A 65 -8.27 -7.92 -5.49
N GLY A 66 -9.27 -8.16 -4.66
CA GLY A 66 -9.09 -8.50 -3.26
C GLY A 66 -8.29 -9.78 -3.08
N ASP A 67 -8.59 -10.84 -3.81
CA ASP A 67 -7.87 -12.12 -3.74
C ASP A 67 -6.40 -11.96 -4.16
N VAL A 68 -6.15 -11.10 -5.15
CA VAL A 68 -4.79 -10.75 -5.58
C VAL A 68 -4.02 -10.07 -4.46
N TYR A 69 -4.61 -9.06 -3.81
CA TYR A 69 -3.97 -8.39 -2.67
C TYR A 69 -3.80 -9.33 -1.47
N GLU A 70 -4.82 -10.12 -1.16
CA GLU A 70 -4.78 -11.09 -0.05
C GLU A 70 -3.62 -12.06 -0.20
N THR A 71 -3.36 -12.57 -1.40
CA THR A 71 -2.25 -13.49 -1.68
C THR A 71 -0.89 -12.86 -1.37
N VAL A 72 -0.66 -11.62 -1.78
CA VAL A 72 0.59 -10.88 -1.51
C VAL A 72 0.73 -10.60 -0.02
N ILE A 73 -0.31 -10.06 0.62
CA ILE A 73 -0.30 -9.69 2.03
C ILE A 73 -0.05 -10.92 2.90
N ARG A 74 -0.71 -12.05 2.62
CA ARG A 74 -0.49 -13.32 3.32
C ARG A 74 0.97 -13.75 3.23
N GLY A 75 1.57 -13.72 2.04
CA GLY A 75 2.99 -14.04 1.88
C GLY A 75 3.89 -13.13 2.69
N GLN A 76 3.63 -11.83 2.71
CA GLN A 76 4.39 -10.86 3.49
C GLN A 76 4.25 -11.08 5.00
N LEU A 77 3.04 -11.34 5.51
CA LEU A 77 2.79 -11.66 6.91
C LEU A 77 3.55 -12.91 7.33
N ASP A 78 3.47 -13.98 6.55
CA ASP A 78 4.17 -15.25 6.80
C ASP A 78 5.70 -15.10 6.71
N GLY A 79 6.19 -14.13 5.92
CA GLY A 79 7.60 -13.74 5.83
C GLY A 79 8.07 -12.80 6.95
N GLY A 80 7.18 -12.38 7.85
CA GLY A 80 7.49 -11.67 9.08
C GLY A 80 7.63 -10.15 8.93
N VAL A 81 6.76 -9.48 8.18
CA VAL A 81 6.71 -8.01 8.14
C VAL A 81 6.15 -7.44 9.44
N ASP A 82 6.55 -6.21 9.79
CA ASP A 82 6.08 -5.49 10.99
C ASP A 82 4.90 -4.56 10.68
N LEU A 83 4.73 -4.16 9.43
CA LEU A 83 3.62 -3.34 8.96
C LEU A 83 3.35 -3.63 7.48
N ILE A 84 2.15 -3.30 7.03
CA ILE A 84 1.80 -3.29 5.60
C ILE A 84 1.78 -1.85 5.11
N LEU A 85 2.46 -1.60 3.98
CA LEU A 85 2.48 -0.32 3.29
C LEU A 85 1.76 -0.46 1.94
N VAL A 86 0.52 -0.01 1.89
CA VAL A 86 -0.24 0.11 0.64
C VAL A 86 0.21 1.40 -0.04
N GLU A 87 1.09 1.28 -1.03
CA GLU A 87 1.79 2.43 -1.60
C GLU A 87 1.49 2.66 -3.08
N THR A 88 1.81 3.88 -3.52
CA THR A 88 1.64 4.31 -4.92
C THR A 88 0.18 4.22 -5.36
N VAL A 89 -0.72 4.45 -4.41
CA VAL A 89 -2.16 4.34 -4.62
C VAL A 89 -2.63 5.46 -5.55
N MET A 90 -3.40 5.10 -6.57
CA MET A 90 -3.95 6.05 -7.54
C MET A 90 -5.39 6.45 -7.23
N ASP A 91 -6.14 5.59 -6.54
CA ASP A 91 -7.49 5.87 -6.06
C ASP A 91 -7.81 5.14 -4.74
N SER A 92 -8.86 5.62 -4.07
CA SER A 92 -9.31 5.15 -2.77
C SER A 92 -9.87 3.72 -2.79
N ARG A 93 -10.53 3.28 -3.87
CA ARG A 93 -11.17 1.96 -3.93
C ARG A 93 -10.14 0.84 -3.90
N ASN A 94 -9.08 0.93 -4.70
CA ASN A 94 -8.00 -0.06 -4.66
C ASN A 94 -7.34 -0.11 -3.28
N ALA A 95 -7.11 1.06 -2.65
CA ALA A 95 -6.55 1.12 -1.31
C ALA A 95 -7.47 0.47 -0.27
N SER A 96 -8.77 0.78 -0.30
CA SER A 96 -9.76 0.24 0.63
C SER A 96 -9.86 -1.28 0.54
N ILE A 97 -9.84 -1.85 -0.68
CA ILE A 97 -9.82 -3.29 -0.89
C ILE A 97 -8.58 -3.92 -0.24
N ALA A 98 -7.39 -3.33 -0.46
CA ALA A 98 -6.15 -3.85 0.12
C ALA A 98 -6.15 -3.77 1.66
N VAL A 99 -6.63 -2.67 2.24
CA VAL A 99 -6.77 -2.49 3.69
C VAL A 99 -7.75 -3.52 4.28
N GLU A 100 -8.91 -3.68 3.67
CA GLU A 100 -9.92 -4.66 4.11
C GLU A 100 -9.36 -6.10 4.10
N ARG A 101 -8.68 -6.50 3.03
CA ARG A 101 -8.08 -7.83 2.94
C ARG A 101 -6.96 -8.01 3.98
N CYS A 102 -6.19 -6.97 4.25
CA CYS A 102 -5.19 -6.99 5.31
C CYS A 102 -5.82 -7.23 6.68
N ARG A 103 -6.89 -6.50 7.03
CA ARG A 103 -7.60 -6.65 8.30
C ARG A 103 -8.23 -8.02 8.50
N ARG A 104 -8.72 -8.65 7.44
CA ARG A 104 -9.22 -10.04 7.49
C ARG A 104 -8.12 -11.04 7.85
N LEU A 105 -6.89 -10.80 7.39
CA LEU A 105 -5.74 -11.67 7.65
C LEU A 105 -5.09 -11.40 9.02
N ASN A 106 -5.00 -10.14 9.41
CA ASN A 106 -4.39 -9.72 10.68
C ASN A 106 -5.03 -8.42 11.15
N ALA A 107 -5.80 -8.51 12.25
CA ALA A 107 -6.54 -7.39 12.81
C ALA A 107 -5.64 -6.31 13.44
N GLU A 108 -4.42 -6.65 13.86
CA GLU A 108 -3.58 -5.79 14.69
C GLU A 108 -2.39 -5.17 13.93
N ILE A 109 -2.02 -5.69 12.75
CA ILE A 109 -0.85 -5.17 12.05
C ILE A 109 -1.05 -3.71 11.64
N PRO A 110 -0.08 -2.81 11.89
CA PRO A 110 -0.16 -1.43 11.40
C PRO A 110 -0.25 -1.37 9.88
N ILE A 111 -1.15 -0.56 9.35
CA ILE A 111 -1.31 -0.33 7.92
C ILE A 111 -1.02 1.14 7.62
N ALA A 112 -0.09 1.37 6.70
CA ALA A 112 0.17 2.68 6.12
C ALA A 112 -0.41 2.73 4.70
N VAL A 113 -0.98 3.88 4.33
CA VAL A 113 -1.45 4.14 2.95
C VAL A 113 -0.69 5.33 2.39
N SER A 114 -0.12 5.18 1.20
CA SER A 114 0.63 6.23 0.53
C SER A 114 0.13 6.44 -0.90
N ALA A 115 -0.39 7.62 -1.20
CA ALA A 115 -1.00 7.93 -2.48
C ALA A 115 -0.05 8.68 -3.41
N VAL A 116 -0.31 8.58 -4.72
CA VAL A 116 0.34 9.39 -5.74
C VAL A 116 -0.43 10.68 -5.93
N LEU A 117 0.27 11.81 -5.88
CA LEU A 117 -0.32 13.11 -6.18
C LEU A 117 -0.40 13.36 -7.68
N SER A 118 -1.47 13.99 -8.10
CA SER A 118 -1.64 14.57 -9.42
C SER A 118 -0.64 15.72 -9.65
N ARG A 119 -0.46 16.12 -10.90
CA ARG A 119 0.21 17.38 -11.21
C ARG A 119 -0.60 18.62 -10.83
N LEU A 120 -1.91 18.43 -10.60
CA LEU A 120 -2.79 19.46 -10.08
C LEU A 120 -2.70 19.47 -8.56
N GLU A 121 -2.45 20.62 -7.99
CA GLU A 121 -2.28 20.83 -6.56
C GLU A 121 -3.51 20.34 -5.77
N GLY A 122 -3.27 19.74 -4.60
CA GLY A 122 -4.33 19.28 -3.71
C GLY A 122 -5.15 18.08 -4.19
N ARG A 123 -4.65 17.31 -5.16
CA ARG A 123 -5.36 16.17 -5.75
C ARG A 123 -4.48 14.93 -5.83
N VAL A 124 -5.09 13.76 -5.68
CA VAL A 124 -4.47 12.46 -5.96
C VAL A 124 -4.49 12.14 -7.46
N ALA A 125 -3.81 11.08 -7.88
CA ALA A 125 -3.53 10.77 -9.29
C ALA A 125 -4.78 10.65 -10.17
N ASN A 126 -5.89 10.13 -9.65
CA ASN A 126 -7.18 10.05 -10.37
C ASN A 126 -7.92 11.41 -10.48
N GLY A 127 -7.34 12.49 -9.93
CA GLY A 127 -7.91 13.83 -9.95
C GLY A 127 -8.85 14.16 -8.78
N ALA A 128 -9.11 13.22 -7.87
CA ALA A 128 -9.90 13.48 -6.67
C ALA A 128 -9.17 14.44 -5.71
N PRO A 129 -9.87 15.38 -5.05
CA PRO A 129 -9.31 16.16 -3.95
C PRO A 129 -8.79 15.25 -2.82
N ILE A 130 -7.71 15.66 -2.14
CA ILE A 130 -7.15 14.92 -1.01
C ILE A 130 -8.22 14.64 0.06
N ALA A 131 -9.02 15.63 0.42
CA ALA A 131 -10.11 15.48 1.39
C ALA A 131 -11.14 14.40 0.97
N THR A 132 -11.47 14.31 -0.31
CA THR A 132 -12.37 13.27 -0.84
C THR A 132 -11.71 11.90 -0.75
N PHE A 133 -10.46 11.79 -1.17
CA PHE A 133 -9.68 10.55 -1.08
C PHE A 133 -9.65 10.02 0.38
N LEU A 134 -9.38 10.89 1.35
CA LEU A 134 -9.35 10.50 2.78
C LEU A 134 -10.70 10.02 3.29
N LYS A 135 -11.80 10.69 2.91
CA LYS A 135 -13.17 10.29 3.32
C LYS A 135 -13.59 8.93 2.80
N GLU A 136 -13.02 8.50 1.68
CA GLU A 136 -13.33 7.22 1.05
C GLU A 136 -12.47 6.06 1.59
N LEU A 137 -11.43 6.36 2.37
CA LEU A 137 -10.59 5.35 3.01
C LEU A 137 -11.19 4.86 4.33
N PRO A 138 -10.98 3.57 4.70
CA PRO A 138 -11.34 3.05 6.02
C PRO A 138 -10.35 3.53 7.08
N MET A 139 -10.44 4.82 7.44
CA MET A 139 -9.46 5.51 8.28
C MET A 139 -9.24 4.87 9.66
N ASP A 140 -10.25 4.21 10.22
CA ASP A 140 -10.12 3.52 11.52
C ASP A 140 -9.11 2.37 11.47
N ASP A 141 -8.95 1.77 10.30
CA ASP A 141 -8.01 0.66 10.05
C ASP A 141 -6.60 1.11 9.65
N ILE A 142 -6.40 2.39 9.40
CA ILE A 142 -5.15 2.95 8.89
C ILE A 142 -4.39 3.65 10.02
N ALA A 143 -3.11 3.32 10.16
CA ALA A 143 -2.23 3.90 11.18
C ALA A 143 -1.49 5.16 10.69
N LEU A 144 -1.22 5.25 9.38
CA LEU A 144 -0.43 6.33 8.78
C LEU A 144 -0.88 6.61 7.35
N VAL A 145 -0.95 7.88 6.97
CA VAL A 145 -1.24 8.30 5.59
C VAL A 145 -0.14 9.22 5.07
N GLY A 146 0.21 9.07 3.80
CA GLY A 146 1.23 9.90 3.16
C GLY A 146 1.16 9.89 1.64
N PHE A 147 2.22 10.40 1.03
CA PHE A 147 2.36 10.49 -0.43
C PHE A 147 3.73 9.98 -0.88
N ASN A 148 3.76 9.36 -2.06
CA ASN A 148 5.00 8.95 -2.73
C ASN A 148 4.88 9.10 -4.25
N CYS A 149 5.96 8.85 -4.98
CA CYS A 149 6.01 8.88 -6.45
C CYS A 149 5.38 10.13 -7.08
N SER A 150 5.48 11.26 -6.40
CA SER A 150 4.86 12.53 -6.81
C SER A 150 5.89 13.48 -7.41
N SER A 151 5.49 14.71 -7.79
CA SER A 151 6.31 15.62 -8.56
C SER A 151 7.57 16.10 -7.81
N SER A 152 7.55 17.23 -7.17
CA SER A 152 8.72 17.79 -6.48
C SER A 152 8.50 17.85 -4.97
N PRO A 153 9.57 17.91 -4.15
CA PRO A 153 9.42 18.11 -2.70
C PRO A 153 8.61 19.34 -2.33
N ARG A 154 8.70 20.40 -3.12
CA ARG A 154 7.93 21.64 -2.88
C ARG A 154 6.43 21.43 -3.11
N ALA A 155 6.05 20.77 -4.22
CA ALA A 155 4.64 20.45 -4.49
C ALA A 155 4.07 19.44 -3.48
N MET A 156 4.89 18.51 -3.02
CA MET A 156 4.56 17.59 -1.95
C MET A 156 4.29 18.32 -0.62
N GLY A 157 5.10 19.35 -0.30
CA GLY A 157 4.94 20.15 0.92
C GLY A 157 3.54 20.75 1.05
N ALA A 158 3.06 21.44 0.02
CA ALA A 158 1.71 22.01 0.01
C ALA A 158 0.60 20.94 0.17
N SER A 159 0.78 19.77 -0.45
CA SER A 159 -0.18 18.66 -0.31
C SER A 159 -0.13 18.02 1.08
N LEU A 160 1.04 17.98 1.73
CA LEU A 160 1.17 17.52 3.11
C LEU A 160 0.53 18.49 4.10
N GLU A 161 0.59 19.81 3.86
CA GLU A 161 -0.14 20.81 4.65
C GLU A 161 -1.66 20.56 4.55
N THR A 162 -2.16 20.28 3.34
CA THR A 162 -3.57 19.92 3.14
C THR A 162 -3.91 18.62 3.87
N LEU A 163 -3.05 17.60 3.76
CA LEU A 163 -3.24 16.32 4.46
C LEU A 163 -3.33 16.53 5.97
N ALA A 164 -2.39 17.29 6.55
CA ALA A 164 -2.34 17.55 7.98
C ALA A 164 -3.54 18.34 8.51
N ALA A 165 -4.18 19.16 7.66
CA ALA A 165 -5.40 19.88 8.02
C ALA A 165 -6.66 19.00 8.01
N GLU A 166 -6.66 17.92 7.22
CA GLU A 166 -7.81 17.04 6.98
C GLU A 166 -7.70 15.68 7.71
N CYS A 167 -6.55 15.37 8.31
CA CYS A 167 -6.27 14.05 8.88
C CYS A 167 -5.44 14.14 10.16
N ASP A 168 -5.95 13.55 11.25
CA ASP A 168 -5.26 13.48 12.54
C ASP A 168 -4.23 12.33 12.63
N LYS A 169 -4.10 11.51 11.58
CA LYS A 169 -3.10 10.43 11.53
C LYS A 169 -1.72 11.00 11.19
N PRO A 170 -0.64 10.37 11.73
CA PRO A 170 0.71 10.72 11.32
C PRO A 170 0.93 10.48 9.83
#